data_dfb327b95d238ff4875b6562f217c9c5
#
_entry.id   dfb327b95d238ff4875b6562f217c9c5
#
_cell.length_a   1.000
_cell.length_b   1.000
_cell.length_c   1.000
_cell.angle_alpha   90.00
_cell.angle_beta   90.00
_cell.angle_gamma   90.00
#
_symmetry.space_group_name_H-M   'P 1'
#
loop_
_entity.id
_entity.type
_entity.pdbx_description
1 polymer ?
#
loop_
_entity_poly.entity_id
_entity_poly.type
_entity_poly.pdbx_seq_one_letter_code
_entity_poly.pdbx_strand_id
1 'polypeptide(L)'
;TPLYSSAASDVYKRQTLAYVRDAGMKICSGGILGMGESLDDRAGLLIQLANLPEHPESVPINMLVKVEGTPLANEEDVDPFDFIRMLAVARIMMPKSHVRLSAGREAMNEQMQALAFFAGANSIFYGEKLLTTANPQADKDMQLFARLGIQPEAREEHADEVHQACLLYTSDAADE
;
A
#
# COMPACT_ATOMS: atom_id res chain seq x y z
N THR A 1 -19.82 -23.01 6.69
CA THR A 1 -19.29 -21.70 6.21
C THR A 1 -19.13 -21.81 4.71
N PRO A 2 -19.81 -21.03 3.87
CA PRO A 2 -19.60 -21.12 2.45
C PRO A 2 -18.18 -20.62 2.16
N LEU A 3 -17.34 -21.51 1.72
CA LEU A 3 -16.13 -21.21 0.99
C LEU A 3 -16.54 -20.51 -0.31
N TYR A 4 -16.90 -19.24 -0.22
CA TYR A 4 -16.85 -18.38 -1.39
C TYR A 4 -15.42 -18.39 -1.82
N SER A 5 -15.18 -19.12 -2.90
CA SER A 5 -13.85 -19.49 -3.31
C SER A 5 -13.02 -18.22 -3.43
N SER A 6 -11.90 -18.18 -2.74
CA SER A 6 -10.85 -17.19 -2.94
C SER A 6 -10.59 -16.99 -4.43
N ALA A 7 -10.64 -18.04 -5.22
CA ALA A 7 -10.51 -18.03 -6.67
C ALA A 7 -11.56 -17.16 -7.40
N ALA A 8 -12.84 -17.19 -7.01
CA ALA A 8 -13.85 -16.33 -7.62
C ALA A 8 -13.63 -14.84 -7.26
N SER A 9 -13.22 -14.58 -6.02
CA SER A 9 -12.83 -13.24 -5.59
C SER A 9 -11.61 -12.73 -6.35
N ASP A 10 -10.62 -13.58 -6.58
CA ASP A 10 -9.40 -13.23 -7.30
C ASP A 10 -9.64 -12.98 -8.79
N VAL A 11 -10.52 -13.76 -9.42
CA VAL A 11 -10.96 -13.50 -10.80
C VAL A 11 -11.64 -12.13 -10.90
N TYR A 12 -12.56 -11.82 -9.98
CA TYR A 12 -13.27 -10.55 -9.97
C TYR A 12 -12.30 -9.37 -9.78
N LYS A 13 -11.37 -9.47 -8.82
CA LYS A 13 -10.37 -8.43 -8.58
C LYS A 13 -9.50 -8.17 -9.82
N ARG A 14 -9.04 -9.22 -10.49
CA ARG A 14 -8.24 -9.10 -11.72
C ARG A 14 -9.03 -8.45 -12.86
N GLN A 15 -10.31 -8.82 -13.03
CA GLN A 15 -11.18 -8.18 -14.02
C GLN A 15 -11.35 -6.68 -13.72
N THR A 16 -11.58 -6.33 -12.47
CA THR A 16 -11.67 -4.91 -12.05
C THR A 16 -10.39 -4.15 -12.40
N LEU A 17 -9.21 -4.71 -12.10
CA LEU A 17 -7.94 -4.07 -12.45
C LEU A 17 -7.77 -3.92 -13.97
N ALA A 18 -8.22 -4.89 -14.76
CA ALA A 18 -8.21 -4.78 -16.23
C ALA A 18 -9.10 -3.62 -16.71
N TYR A 19 -10.33 -3.51 -16.21
CA TYR A 19 -11.22 -2.39 -16.57
C TYR A 19 -10.66 -1.02 -16.14
N VAL A 20 -10.01 -0.94 -14.97
CA VAL A 20 -9.33 0.28 -14.52
C VAL A 20 -8.24 0.67 -15.52
N ARG A 21 -7.45 -0.31 -15.98
CA ARG A 21 -6.39 -0.08 -16.96
C ARG A 21 -6.95 0.34 -18.32
N ASP A 22 -7.99 -0.34 -18.81
CA ASP A 22 -8.66 -0.01 -20.07
C ASP A 22 -9.27 1.40 -20.06
N ALA A 23 -9.67 1.89 -18.88
CA ALA A 23 -10.12 3.25 -18.68
C ALA A 23 -8.98 4.30 -18.60
N GLY A 24 -7.71 3.89 -18.79
CA GLY A 24 -6.55 4.76 -18.74
C GLY A 24 -6.13 5.21 -17.33
N MET A 25 -6.67 4.58 -16.29
CA MET A 25 -6.36 4.92 -14.90
C MET A 25 -5.14 4.14 -14.39
N LYS A 26 -4.36 4.78 -13.50
CA LYS A 26 -3.25 4.14 -12.80
C LYS A 26 -3.77 3.18 -11.73
N ILE A 27 -3.07 2.05 -11.56
CA ILE A 27 -3.42 1.00 -10.59
C ILE A 27 -2.59 1.18 -9.32
N CYS A 28 -3.28 1.17 -8.19
CA CYS A 28 -2.67 1.01 -6.87
C CYS A 28 -3.23 -0.28 -6.26
N SER A 29 -2.41 -1.34 -6.21
CA SER A 29 -2.82 -2.65 -5.71
C SER A 29 -1.68 -3.33 -4.97
N GLY A 30 -1.96 -3.83 -3.79
CA GLY A 30 -0.98 -4.47 -2.90
C GLY A 30 -1.65 -5.38 -1.90
N GLY A 31 -1.09 -5.51 -0.70
CA GLY A 31 -1.62 -6.41 0.31
C GLY A 31 -1.37 -5.98 1.75
N ILE A 32 -1.99 -6.73 2.64
CA ILE A 32 -1.84 -6.59 4.09
C ILE A 32 -1.23 -7.89 4.63
N LEU A 33 -0.16 -7.77 5.40
CA LEU A 33 0.52 -8.88 6.07
C LEU A 33 0.06 -8.96 7.53
N GLY A 34 0.01 -10.17 8.07
CA GLY A 34 -0.38 -10.43 9.45
C GLY A 34 -1.85 -10.78 9.64
N MET A 35 -2.52 -11.21 8.57
CA MET A 35 -3.92 -11.67 8.60
C MET A 35 -4.05 -13.19 8.77
N GLY A 36 -2.96 -13.88 9.16
CA GLY A 36 -2.88 -15.34 9.25
C GLY A 36 -2.48 -16.03 7.93
N GLU A 37 -2.02 -15.26 6.96
CA GLU A 37 -1.56 -15.77 5.67
C GLU A 37 -0.23 -16.53 5.78
N SER A 38 -0.04 -17.54 4.93
CA SER A 38 1.20 -18.29 4.80
C SER A 38 2.24 -17.56 3.92
N LEU A 39 3.48 -18.07 3.92
CA LEU A 39 4.51 -17.58 2.99
C LEU A 39 4.12 -17.80 1.52
N ASP A 40 3.41 -18.90 1.23
CA ASP A 40 2.94 -19.19 -0.13
C ASP A 40 1.86 -18.19 -0.56
N ASP A 41 0.98 -17.77 0.35
CA ASP A 41 -0.01 -16.73 0.07
C ASP A 41 0.66 -15.37 -0.22
N ARG A 42 1.70 -15.02 0.54
CA ARG A 42 2.52 -13.82 0.31
C ARG A 42 3.22 -13.85 -1.04
N ALA A 43 3.84 -14.98 -1.37
CA ALA A 43 4.45 -15.18 -2.68
C ALA A 43 3.39 -15.13 -3.81
N GLY A 44 2.25 -15.77 -3.61
CA GLY A 44 1.12 -15.77 -4.53
C GLY A 44 0.62 -14.37 -4.84
N LEU A 45 0.50 -13.50 -3.85
CA LEU A 45 0.13 -12.10 -4.04
C LEU A 45 1.11 -11.38 -4.99
N LEU A 46 2.41 -11.48 -4.72
CA LEU A 46 3.42 -10.81 -5.55
C LEU A 46 3.45 -11.38 -6.97
N ILE A 47 3.33 -12.71 -7.12
CA ILE A 47 3.26 -13.37 -8.42
C ILE A 47 2.05 -12.87 -9.22
N GLN A 48 0.89 -12.74 -8.59
CA GLN A 48 -0.30 -12.23 -9.26
C GLN A 48 -0.14 -10.79 -9.74
N LEU A 49 0.42 -9.91 -8.92
CA LEU A 49 0.66 -8.51 -9.28
C LEU A 49 1.71 -8.37 -10.38
N ALA A 50 2.80 -9.14 -10.30
CA ALA A 50 3.88 -9.11 -11.28
C ALA A 50 3.49 -9.73 -12.64
N ASN A 51 2.49 -10.62 -12.67
CA ASN A 51 1.97 -11.23 -13.88
C ASN A 51 0.79 -10.45 -14.50
N LEU A 52 0.45 -9.27 -14.00
CA LEU A 52 -0.47 -8.39 -14.72
C LEU A 52 0.17 -7.96 -16.05
N PRO A 53 -0.62 -7.69 -17.10
CA PRO A 53 -0.09 -7.22 -18.39
C PRO A 53 0.86 -6.02 -18.28
N GLU A 54 0.56 -5.14 -17.36
CA GLU A 54 1.43 -4.07 -16.88
C GLU A 54 1.43 -4.08 -15.35
N HIS A 55 2.62 -3.89 -14.75
CA HIS A 55 2.72 -3.82 -13.30
C HIS A 55 1.92 -2.64 -12.75
N PRO A 56 1.34 -2.75 -11.54
CA PRO A 56 0.71 -1.62 -10.88
C PRO A 56 1.70 -0.46 -10.71
N GLU A 57 1.26 0.75 -10.88
CA GLU A 57 2.09 1.94 -10.62
C GLU A 57 2.46 2.06 -9.14
N SER A 58 1.58 1.59 -8.26
CA SER A 58 1.82 1.60 -6.81
C SER A 58 1.45 0.25 -6.19
N VAL A 59 2.37 -0.28 -5.38
CA VAL A 59 2.22 -1.55 -4.65
C VAL A 59 2.38 -1.27 -3.16
N PRO A 60 1.30 -0.91 -2.45
CA PRO A 60 1.35 -0.75 -1.00
C PRO A 60 1.48 -2.11 -0.30
N ILE A 61 2.49 -2.22 0.55
CA ILE A 61 2.66 -3.33 1.48
C ILE A 61 2.36 -2.82 2.88
N ASN A 62 1.26 -3.31 3.44
CA ASN A 62 0.75 -2.90 4.73
C ASN A 62 1.06 -3.95 5.80
N MET A 63 1.21 -3.53 7.04
CA MET A 63 1.07 -4.43 8.20
C MET A 63 -0.33 -4.26 8.79
N LEU A 64 -0.91 -5.38 9.23
CA LEU A 64 -2.18 -5.36 9.93
C LEU A 64 -2.07 -4.46 11.17
N VAL A 65 -2.98 -3.49 11.26
CA VAL A 65 -3.19 -2.72 12.47
C VAL A 65 -4.30 -3.41 13.26
N LYS A 66 -3.93 -4.05 14.36
CA LYS A 66 -4.86 -4.80 15.19
C LYS A 66 -5.79 -3.85 15.93
N VAL A 67 -7.07 -4.11 15.86
CA VAL A 67 -8.11 -3.32 16.55
C VAL A 67 -8.86 -4.25 17.48
N GLU A 68 -8.92 -3.89 18.75
CA GLU A 68 -9.67 -4.65 19.77
C GLU A 68 -11.14 -4.83 19.36
N GLY A 69 -11.67 -6.03 19.61
CA GLY A 69 -13.05 -6.39 19.23
C GLY A 69 -13.22 -6.83 17.77
N THR A 70 -12.17 -6.82 16.95
CA THR A 70 -12.21 -7.37 15.58
C THR A 70 -11.76 -8.84 15.55
N PRO A 71 -12.16 -9.61 14.51
CA PRO A 71 -11.73 -11.01 14.38
C PRO A 71 -10.22 -11.21 14.32
N LEU A 72 -9.47 -10.22 13.82
CA LEU A 72 -8.02 -10.27 13.64
C LEU A 72 -7.24 -9.61 14.79
N ALA A 73 -7.90 -9.24 15.89
CA ALA A 73 -7.26 -8.56 17.02
C ALA A 73 -6.14 -9.38 17.68
N ASN A 74 -6.24 -10.72 17.62
CA ASN A 74 -5.32 -11.65 18.28
C ASN A 74 -4.40 -12.39 17.32
N GLU A 75 -4.32 -11.96 16.05
CA GLU A 75 -3.36 -12.55 15.11
C GLU A 75 -1.93 -12.33 15.57
N GLU A 76 -1.01 -13.18 15.16
CA GLU A 76 0.42 -13.02 15.46
C GLU A 76 1.01 -11.79 14.75
N ASP A 77 2.01 -11.17 15.36
CA ASP A 77 2.75 -10.09 14.72
C ASP A 77 3.59 -10.64 13.57
N VAL A 78 3.66 -9.88 12.48
CA VAL A 78 4.53 -10.22 11.36
C VAL A 78 5.99 -10.06 11.80
N ASP A 79 6.81 -11.09 11.55
CA ASP A 79 8.25 -10.97 11.75
C ASP A 79 8.80 -9.81 10.91
N PRO A 80 9.57 -8.87 11.52
CA PRO A 80 10.09 -7.71 10.80
C PRO A 80 10.91 -8.08 9.56
N PHE A 81 11.69 -9.17 9.62
CA PHE A 81 12.49 -9.61 8.47
C PHE A 81 11.64 -10.22 7.36
N ASP A 82 10.51 -10.83 7.69
CA ASP A 82 9.56 -11.31 6.70
C ASP A 82 8.92 -10.14 5.95
N PHE A 83 8.56 -9.08 6.68
CA PHE A 83 8.07 -7.85 6.07
C PHE A 83 9.11 -7.23 5.12
N ILE A 84 10.37 -7.12 5.56
CA ILE A 84 11.47 -6.58 4.74
C ILE A 84 11.72 -7.46 3.50
N ARG A 85 11.68 -8.80 3.64
CA ARG A 85 11.80 -9.72 2.49
C ARG A 85 10.68 -9.49 1.48
N MET A 86 9.44 -9.29 1.96
CA MET A 86 8.30 -9.01 1.09
C MET A 86 8.52 -7.75 0.26
N LEU A 87 9.04 -6.67 0.86
CA LEU A 87 9.38 -5.42 0.16
C LEU A 87 10.49 -5.64 -0.87
N ALA A 88 11.56 -6.36 -0.50
CA ALA A 88 12.68 -6.64 -1.39
C ALA A 88 12.23 -7.46 -2.62
N VAL A 89 11.44 -8.50 -2.41
CA VAL A 89 10.90 -9.33 -3.50
C VAL A 89 9.95 -8.52 -4.37
N ALA A 90 9.05 -7.72 -3.79
CA ALA A 90 8.17 -6.83 -4.54
C ALA A 90 8.98 -5.88 -5.44
N ARG A 91 10.07 -5.29 -4.93
CA ARG A 91 10.96 -4.40 -5.71
C ARG A 91 11.65 -5.14 -6.86
N ILE A 92 12.13 -6.36 -6.63
CA ILE A 92 12.80 -7.17 -7.67
C ILE A 92 11.81 -7.54 -8.77
N MET A 93 10.61 -7.99 -8.40
CA MET A 93 9.59 -8.44 -9.35
C MET A 93 8.93 -7.30 -10.11
N MET A 94 8.80 -6.13 -9.50
CA MET A 94 8.12 -4.95 -10.07
C MET A 94 9.02 -3.71 -9.98
N PRO A 95 10.13 -3.66 -10.74
CA PRO A 95 11.18 -2.66 -10.56
C PRO A 95 10.74 -1.21 -10.87
N LYS A 96 9.70 -1.02 -11.66
CA LYS A 96 9.16 0.31 -12.02
C LYS A 96 8.04 0.79 -11.10
N SER A 97 7.48 -0.09 -10.27
CA SER A 97 6.39 0.24 -9.37
C SER A 97 6.87 1.06 -8.17
N HIS A 98 6.01 1.90 -7.63
CA HIS A 98 6.21 2.50 -6.31
C HIS A 98 5.88 1.47 -5.24
N VAL A 99 6.89 0.79 -4.69
CA VAL A 99 6.72 -0.09 -3.54
C VAL A 99 6.54 0.79 -2.30
N ARG A 100 5.36 0.75 -1.71
CA ARG A 100 4.93 1.75 -0.74
C ARG A 100 4.82 1.17 0.66
N LEU A 101 5.47 1.84 1.63
CA LEU A 101 5.15 1.67 3.04
C LEU A 101 3.86 2.43 3.36
N SER A 102 2.90 1.74 3.93
CA SER A 102 1.57 2.30 4.17
C SER A 102 1.10 2.00 5.61
N ALA A 103 -0.08 1.42 5.81
CA ALA A 103 -0.60 1.15 7.15
C ALA A 103 0.33 0.25 7.98
N GLY A 104 0.36 0.47 9.29
CA GLY A 104 1.24 -0.23 10.23
C GLY A 104 2.62 0.40 10.38
N ARG A 105 2.97 1.41 9.57
CA ARG A 105 4.29 2.07 9.62
C ARG A 105 4.55 2.77 10.96
N GLU A 106 3.52 3.26 11.63
CA GLU A 106 3.64 3.92 12.92
C GLU A 106 4.18 2.99 14.03
N ALA A 107 3.88 1.69 13.93
CA ALA A 107 4.40 0.69 14.85
C ALA A 107 5.85 0.28 14.55
N MET A 108 6.42 0.66 13.40
CA MET A 108 7.79 0.37 13.02
C MET A 108 8.75 1.37 13.67
N ASN A 109 9.83 0.86 14.28
CA ASN A 109 10.93 1.72 14.69
C ASN A 109 11.68 2.29 13.48
N GLU A 110 12.50 3.33 13.71
CA GLU A 110 13.25 3.99 12.64
C GLU A 110 14.19 3.04 11.90
N GLN A 111 14.79 2.07 12.60
CA GLN A 111 15.72 1.11 12.00
C GLN A 111 15.00 0.18 11.01
N MET A 112 13.80 -0.27 11.36
CA MET A 112 12.98 -1.08 10.46
C MET A 112 12.53 -0.29 9.24
N GLN A 113 12.12 0.98 9.41
CA GLN A 113 11.78 1.87 8.31
C GLN A 113 12.98 2.13 7.39
N ALA A 114 14.16 2.40 7.96
CA ALA A 114 15.40 2.58 7.21
C ALA A 114 15.73 1.32 6.39
N LEU A 115 15.66 0.15 7.02
CA LEU A 115 15.90 -1.13 6.34
C LEU A 115 14.88 -1.38 5.21
N ALA A 116 13.63 -1.00 5.41
CA ALA A 116 12.59 -1.09 4.38
C ALA A 116 12.92 -0.23 3.14
N PHE A 117 13.42 1.00 3.32
CA PHE A 117 13.88 1.83 2.20
C PHE A 117 15.09 1.23 1.49
N PHE A 118 16.08 0.74 2.23
CA PHE A 118 17.24 0.07 1.63
C PHE A 118 16.88 -1.26 0.92
N ALA A 119 15.85 -1.95 1.41
CA ALA A 119 15.34 -3.16 0.77
C ALA A 119 14.53 -2.89 -0.51
N GLY A 120 14.13 -1.62 -0.77
CA GLY A 120 13.51 -1.25 -2.03
C GLY A 120 12.17 -0.52 -1.92
N ALA A 121 11.66 -0.24 -0.73
CA ALA A 121 10.55 0.69 -0.59
C ALA A 121 11.00 2.08 -1.08
N ASN A 122 10.18 2.73 -1.91
CA ASN A 122 10.50 4.05 -2.47
C ASN A 122 9.30 5.01 -2.45
N SER A 123 8.29 4.69 -1.68
CA SER A 123 7.10 5.53 -1.52
C SER A 123 6.53 5.35 -0.12
N ILE A 124 5.96 6.42 0.42
CA ILE A 124 5.19 6.43 1.66
C ILE A 124 3.89 7.18 1.46
N PHE A 125 2.92 6.96 2.35
CA PHE A 125 1.85 7.93 2.53
C PHE A 125 2.37 9.07 3.39
N TYR A 126 2.19 10.28 2.89
CA TYR A 126 2.56 11.53 3.56
C TYR A 126 1.29 12.20 4.10
N GLY A 127 1.33 12.66 5.35
CA GLY A 127 0.20 13.31 6.01
C GLY A 127 -0.11 12.73 7.39
N GLU A 128 -1.04 13.34 8.11
CA GLU A 128 -1.31 13.02 9.52
C GLU A 128 -2.11 11.73 9.71
N LYS A 129 -2.94 11.36 8.75
CA LYS A 129 -3.82 10.19 8.83
C LYS A 129 -3.87 9.41 7.53
N LEU A 130 -3.96 8.09 7.68
CA LEU A 130 -4.38 7.13 6.65
C LEU A 130 -5.82 6.74 6.95
N LEU A 131 -6.82 7.25 6.21
CA LEU A 131 -8.23 6.93 6.40
C LEU A 131 -8.66 6.79 7.88
N THR A 132 -8.42 5.62 8.47
CA THR A 132 -8.84 5.26 9.83
C THR A 132 -7.67 5.12 10.83
N THR A 133 -6.41 5.12 10.39
CA THR A 133 -5.23 4.95 11.25
C THR A 133 -4.35 6.18 11.22
N ALA A 134 -3.66 6.45 12.34
CA ALA A 134 -2.65 7.47 12.40
C ALA A 134 -1.46 7.13 11.46
N ASN A 135 -0.76 8.15 11.02
CA ASN A 135 0.45 8.06 10.22
C ASN A 135 1.56 8.85 10.91
N PRO A 136 2.83 8.45 10.82
CA PRO A 136 3.93 9.25 11.36
C PRO A 136 3.85 10.70 10.87
N GLN A 137 4.13 11.63 11.79
CA GLN A 137 4.10 13.06 11.47
C GLN A 137 5.08 13.37 10.33
N ALA A 138 4.68 14.25 9.43
CA ALA A 138 5.47 14.67 8.29
C ALA A 138 6.90 15.09 8.66
N ASP A 139 7.05 15.79 9.78
CA ASP A 139 8.35 16.24 10.29
C ASP A 139 9.28 15.08 10.67
N LYS A 140 8.73 14.00 11.24
CA LYS A 140 9.50 12.78 11.56
C LYS A 140 9.99 12.09 10.31
N ASP A 141 9.17 12.04 9.27
CA ASP A 141 9.56 11.46 7.98
C ASP A 141 10.70 12.26 7.35
N MET A 142 10.61 13.59 7.34
CA MET A 142 11.66 14.45 6.81
C MET A 142 12.97 14.34 7.61
N GLN A 143 12.90 14.22 8.92
CA GLN A 143 14.07 13.98 9.76
C GLN A 143 14.72 12.63 9.47
N LEU A 144 13.91 11.56 9.32
CA LEU A 144 14.42 10.24 8.96
C LEU A 144 15.10 10.27 7.58
N PHE A 145 14.45 10.86 6.58
CA PHE A 145 15.01 10.97 5.24
C PHE A 145 16.34 11.74 5.22
N ALA A 146 16.43 12.86 5.93
CA ALA A 146 17.66 13.61 6.03
C ALA A 146 18.80 12.77 6.65
N ARG A 147 18.51 11.98 7.70
CA ARG A 147 19.49 11.08 8.34
C ARG A 147 19.93 9.93 7.42
N LEU A 148 19.03 9.47 6.55
CA LEU A 148 19.32 8.40 5.58
C LEU A 148 19.94 8.92 4.27
N GLY A 149 20.02 10.23 4.06
CA GLY A 149 20.45 10.83 2.80
C GLY A 149 19.45 10.60 1.65
N ILE A 150 18.17 10.37 1.98
CA ILE A 150 17.09 10.21 1.01
C ILE A 150 16.49 11.57 0.71
N GLN A 151 16.35 11.89 -0.59
CA GLN A 151 15.64 13.08 -1.02
C GLN A 151 14.28 12.68 -1.60
N PRO A 152 13.17 13.22 -1.06
CA PRO A 152 11.86 13.04 -1.65
C PRO A 152 11.84 13.61 -3.08
N GLU A 153 11.16 12.91 -3.98
CA GLU A 153 10.90 13.43 -5.32
C GLU A 153 10.04 14.70 -5.23
N ALA A 154 10.39 15.72 -6.03
CA ALA A 154 9.59 16.94 -6.09
C ALA A 154 8.18 16.59 -6.61
N ARG A 155 7.16 17.06 -5.90
CA ARG A 155 5.77 16.87 -6.30
C ARG A 155 5.50 17.74 -7.52
N GLU A 156 5.16 17.15 -8.66
CA GLU A 156 4.58 17.90 -9.77
C GLU A 156 3.23 18.48 -9.29
N GLU A 157 3.12 19.80 -9.23
CA GLU A 157 1.90 20.49 -8.85
C GLU A 157 0.86 20.43 -9.99
N HIS A 158 0.25 19.28 -10.18
CA HIS A 158 -1.00 19.15 -10.93
C HIS A 158 -2.24 19.26 -10.01
N ALA A 159 -2.13 20.03 -8.92
CA ALA A 159 -3.11 19.99 -7.83
C ALA A 159 -4.37 20.81 -8.10
N ASP A 160 -4.37 21.79 -9.01
CA ASP A 160 -5.46 22.75 -9.06
C ASP A 160 -6.66 22.32 -9.91
N GLU A 161 -6.47 21.50 -10.94
CA GLU A 161 -7.59 21.05 -11.79
C GLU A 161 -8.42 19.92 -11.17
N VAL A 162 -7.79 19.02 -10.42
CA VAL A 162 -8.49 17.86 -9.81
C VAL A 162 -9.30 18.28 -8.58
N HIS A 163 -8.85 19.29 -7.84
CA HIS A 163 -9.57 19.78 -6.66
C HIS A 163 -10.87 20.51 -7.04
N GLN A 164 -10.87 21.25 -8.13
CA GLN A 164 -12.05 21.95 -8.65
C GLN A 164 -13.09 20.96 -9.21
N ALA A 165 -12.66 19.88 -9.87
CA ALA A 165 -13.57 18.84 -10.37
C ALA A 165 -14.22 18.04 -9.24
N CYS A 166 -13.51 17.81 -8.13
CA CYS A 166 -14.04 17.08 -6.98
C CYS A 166 -15.06 17.92 -6.17
N LEU A 167 -14.88 19.23 -6.10
CA LEU A 167 -15.82 20.14 -5.43
C LEU A 167 -17.12 20.36 -6.21
N LEU A 168 -17.08 20.26 -7.53
CA LEU A 168 -18.28 20.37 -8.38
C LEU A 168 -19.21 19.15 -8.26
N TYR A 169 -18.66 17.97 -7.91
CA TYR A 169 -19.44 16.74 -7.78
C TYR A 169 -20.14 16.58 -6.41
N THR A 170 -19.70 17.31 -5.39
CA THR A 170 -20.27 17.24 -4.03
C THR A 170 -21.36 18.28 -3.75
N SER A 171 -21.54 19.28 -4.62
CA SER A 171 -22.55 20.33 -4.42
C SER A 171 -23.95 19.96 -4.92
N ASP A 172 -24.08 19.01 -5.85
CA ASP A 172 -25.38 18.64 -6.44
C ASP A 172 -26.08 17.45 -5.77
N ALA A 173 -25.43 16.80 -4.78
CA ALA A 173 -26.01 15.62 -4.10
C ALA A 173 -26.76 15.94 -2.79
N ALA A 174 -26.88 17.20 -2.41
CA ALA A 174 -27.47 17.62 -1.14
C ALA A 174 -28.87 18.24 -1.24
N ASP A 175 -29.44 18.38 -2.45
CA ASP A 175 -30.71 19.06 -2.67
C ASP A 175 -31.81 18.20 -3.36
N GLU A 176 -31.80 16.86 -3.16
CA GLU A 176 -32.98 16.02 -3.47
C GLU A 176 -33.39 15.17 -2.29
#